data_e22bde5248e9926988c7bb64c281b102
#
_entry.id   e22bde5248e9926988c7bb64c281b102
#
_cell.length_a   1.000
_cell.length_b   1.000
_cell.length_c   1.000
_cell.angle_alpha   90.00
_cell.angle_beta   90.00
_cell.angle_gamma   90.00
#
_symmetry.space_group_name_H-M   'P 1'
#
loop_
_entity.id
_entity.type
_entity.pdbx_description
1 polymer ?
#
loop_
_entity_poly.entity_id
_entity_poly.type
_entity_poly.pdbx_seq_one_letter_code
_entity_poly.pdbx_strand_id
1 'polypeptide(L)'
;MSSFTHFNDQGRAKMVDISDKKVTVRTAIACSSILVTKEIFDKISHNKIGKGDVLAVAQIAGIMAAKRTSDIIPMCHPLLLKGVDVSFDWKQSEEQYRLLIEVKVKTEGSTGVEMEALTAASATALTVYDMCKAVDKGMIIGETYLLEKTGGKNGDYIRNS
;
A
#
# COMPACT_ATOMS: atom_id res chain seq x y z
N MET A 1 -19.94 -1.94 -21.02
CA MET A 1 -18.70 -1.13 -20.85
C MET A 1 -18.65 -0.58 -19.43
N SER A 2 -17.55 -0.78 -18.74
CA SER A 2 -17.33 -0.09 -17.47
C SER A 2 -17.03 1.39 -17.75
N SER A 3 -17.81 2.30 -17.20
CA SER A 3 -17.58 3.74 -17.33
C SER A 3 -16.75 4.25 -16.14
N PHE A 4 -16.02 5.34 -16.34
CA PHE A 4 -15.38 6.06 -15.24
C PHE A 4 -16.45 6.65 -14.32
N THR A 5 -16.37 6.36 -13.03
CA THR A 5 -17.41 6.75 -12.06
C THR A 5 -17.14 8.08 -11.36
N HIS A 6 -15.93 8.62 -11.47
CA HIS A 6 -15.50 9.84 -10.77
C HIS A 6 -15.75 11.14 -11.56
N PHE A 7 -16.66 11.11 -12.54
CA PHE A 7 -17.04 12.29 -13.30
C PHE A 7 -18.55 12.52 -13.23
N ASN A 8 -18.95 13.77 -13.15
CA ASN A 8 -20.36 14.19 -13.26
C ASN A 8 -20.74 14.43 -14.73
N ASP A 9 -22.01 14.79 -14.96
CA ASP A 9 -22.56 15.02 -16.31
C ASP A 9 -21.90 16.21 -17.06
N GLN A 10 -21.20 17.07 -16.34
CA GLN A 10 -20.40 18.15 -16.90
C GLN A 10 -18.94 17.75 -17.18
N GLY A 11 -18.56 16.47 -16.97
CA GLY A 11 -17.19 16.00 -17.11
C GLY A 11 -16.24 16.45 -16.01
N ARG A 12 -16.76 16.93 -14.87
CA ARG A 12 -15.95 17.37 -13.73
C ARG A 12 -15.80 16.24 -12.72
N ALA A 13 -14.65 16.21 -12.03
CA ALA A 13 -14.39 15.23 -10.99
C ALA A 13 -15.41 15.34 -9.85
N LYS A 14 -15.85 14.18 -9.37
CA LYS A 14 -16.72 14.06 -8.19
C LYS A 14 -16.32 12.88 -7.33
N MET A 15 -16.54 12.99 -6.03
CA MET A 15 -16.53 11.85 -5.13
C MET A 15 -17.84 11.08 -5.32
N VAL A 16 -17.74 9.76 -5.52
CA VAL A 16 -18.91 8.90 -5.78
C VAL A 16 -19.85 8.90 -4.56
N ASP A 17 -21.16 9.05 -4.78
CA ASP A 17 -22.15 8.87 -3.73
C ASP A 17 -22.28 7.37 -3.41
N ILE A 18 -22.07 7.02 -2.14
CA ILE A 18 -22.14 5.65 -1.63
C ILE A 18 -23.28 5.46 -0.64
N SER A 19 -24.22 6.42 -0.53
CA SER A 19 -25.33 6.40 0.44
C SER A 19 -26.19 5.13 0.34
N ASP A 20 -26.39 4.62 -0.88
CA ASP A 20 -27.23 3.43 -1.13
C ASP A 20 -26.46 2.11 -1.05
N LYS A 21 -25.15 2.15 -0.81
CA LYS A 21 -24.32 0.94 -0.71
C LYS A 21 -24.44 0.33 0.68
N LYS A 22 -24.62 -0.98 0.71
CA LYS A 22 -24.66 -1.73 1.98
C LYS A 22 -23.32 -1.68 2.70
N VAL A 23 -23.39 -1.56 4.00
CA VAL A 23 -22.24 -1.73 4.89
C VAL A 23 -21.88 -3.22 4.94
N THR A 24 -20.66 -3.55 4.54
CA THR A 24 -20.12 -4.92 4.56
C THR A 24 -18.69 -4.92 5.04
N VAL A 25 -18.21 -6.07 5.50
CA VAL A 25 -16.78 -6.27 5.77
C VAL A 25 -16.03 -6.31 4.43
N ARG A 26 -14.97 -5.52 4.33
CA ARG A 26 -14.16 -5.39 3.12
C ARG A 26 -12.69 -5.50 3.48
N THR A 27 -11.96 -6.25 2.67
CA THR A 27 -10.51 -6.39 2.79
C THR A 27 -9.84 -6.04 1.47
N ALA A 28 -8.59 -5.59 1.55
CA ALA A 28 -7.73 -5.45 0.39
C ALA A 28 -6.30 -5.81 0.78
N ILE A 29 -5.60 -6.46 -0.12
CA ILE A 29 -4.17 -6.76 -0.02
C ILE A 29 -3.47 -6.10 -1.20
N ALA A 30 -2.50 -5.24 -0.90
CA ALA A 30 -1.64 -4.63 -1.91
C ALA A 30 -0.18 -5.02 -1.65
N CYS A 31 0.57 -5.07 -2.71
CA CYS A 31 2.00 -5.39 -2.69
C CYS A 31 2.82 -4.25 -3.29
N SER A 32 4.02 -4.10 -2.79
CA SER A 32 5.07 -3.29 -3.39
C SER A 32 6.42 -3.96 -3.16
N SER A 33 7.48 -3.37 -3.64
CA SER A 33 8.83 -3.89 -3.40
C SER A 33 9.88 -2.81 -3.60
N ILE A 34 11.06 -3.05 -3.07
CA ILE A 34 12.23 -2.20 -3.33
C ILE A 34 13.47 -3.06 -3.53
N LEU A 35 14.17 -2.78 -4.62
CA LEU A 35 15.46 -3.42 -4.94
C LEU A 35 16.56 -2.61 -4.26
N VAL A 36 17.39 -3.31 -3.49
CA VAL A 36 18.46 -2.72 -2.70
C VAL A 36 19.79 -3.40 -2.98
N THR A 37 20.89 -2.78 -2.57
CA THR A 37 22.21 -3.37 -2.60
C THR A 37 22.37 -4.43 -1.48
N LYS A 38 23.37 -5.30 -1.63
CA LYS A 38 23.75 -6.23 -0.56
C LYS A 38 24.11 -5.51 0.74
N GLU A 39 24.77 -4.38 0.64
CA GLU A 39 25.13 -3.57 1.82
C GLU A 39 23.89 -3.13 2.60
N ILE A 40 22.85 -2.63 1.91
CA ILE A 40 21.59 -2.24 2.56
C ILE A 40 20.89 -3.46 3.15
N PHE A 41 20.82 -4.57 2.40
CA PHE A 41 20.23 -5.81 2.90
C PHE A 41 20.91 -6.27 4.20
N ASP A 42 22.23 -6.31 4.23
CA ASP A 42 23.00 -6.72 5.42
C ASP A 42 22.75 -5.76 6.60
N LYS A 43 22.69 -4.46 6.34
CA LYS A 43 22.42 -3.45 7.38
C LYS A 43 21.01 -3.58 7.96
N ILE A 44 19.99 -3.79 7.14
CA ILE A 44 18.61 -3.99 7.61
C ILE A 44 18.50 -5.29 8.40
N SER A 45 19.00 -6.39 7.84
CA SER A 45 18.91 -7.74 8.44
C SER A 45 19.64 -7.84 9.80
N HIS A 46 20.66 -7.02 10.02
CA HIS A 46 21.44 -7.02 11.26
C HIS A 46 21.18 -5.77 12.14
N ASN A 47 20.15 -4.97 11.85
CA ASN A 47 19.82 -3.72 12.57
C ASN A 47 21.01 -2.75 12.69
N LYS A 48 21.86 -2.67 11.66
CA LYS A 48 23.07 -1.83 11.65
C LYS A 48 22.89 -0.45 11.02
N ILE A 49 21.66 -0.02 10.76
CA ILE A 49 21.39 1.32 10.25
C ILE A 49 21.27 2.26 11.44
N GLY A 50 22.12 3.29 11.48
CA GLY A 50 22.22 4.23 12.61
C GLY A 50 20.98 5.09 12.88
N LYS A 51 19.92 4.93 12.07
CA LYS A 51 18.61 5.61 12.24
C LYS A 51 17.55 4.72 12.92
N GLY A 52 17.95 3.58 13.49
CA GLY A 52 17.04 2.62 14.12
C GLY A 52 16.54 1.54 13.17
N ASP A 53 15.45 0.87 13.54
CA ASP A 53 14.84 -0.21 12.77
C ASP A 53 14.08 0.35 11.55
N VAL A 54 14.66 0.17 10.37
CA VAL A 54 14.09 0.64 9.10
C VAL A 54 12.72 0.05 8.84
N LEU A 55 12.54 -1.25 9.06
CA LEU A 55 11.27 -1.92 8.78
C LEU A 55 10.19 -1.51 9.77
N ALA A 56 10.53 -1.29 11.04
CA ALA A 56 9.58 -0.79 12.03
C ALA A 56 9.08 0.62 11.68
N VAL A 57 9.98 1.51 11.26
CA VAL A 57 9.60 2.87 10.82
C VAL A 57 8.76 2.81 9.55
N ALA A 58 9.13 2.00 8.57
CA ALA A 58 8.39 1.83 7.33
C ALA A 58 7.00 1.24 7.57
N GLN A 59 6.86 0.28 8.48
CA GLN A 59 5.59 -0.29 8.89
C GLN A 59 4.65 0.78 9.47
N ILE A 60 5.14 1.59 10.39
CA ILE A 60 4.36 2.70 10.98
C ILE A 60 3.95 3.70 9.90
N ALA A 61 4.87 4.07 9.00
CA ALA A 61 4.55 4.97 7.89
C ALA A 61 3.45 4.41 6.98
N GLY A 62 3.48 3.12 6.67
CA GLY A 62 2.42 2.44 5.92
C GLY A 62 1.07 2.50 6.61
N ILE A 63 1.02 2.21 7.90
CA ILE A 63 -0.20 2.29 8.71
C ILE A 63 -0.76 3.73 8.72
N MET A 64 0.11 4.72 8.92
CA MET A 64 -0.29 6.13 8.91
C MET A 64 -0.79 6.58 7.54
N ALA A 65 -0.17 6.12 6.45
CA ALA A 65 -0.60 6.41 5.09
C ALA A 65 -1.98 5.81 4.78
N ALA A 66 -2.25 4.58 5.22
CA ALA A 66 -3.58 3.98 5.11
C ALA A 66 -4.65 4.86 5.77
N LYS A 67 -4.40 5.35 6.97
CA LYS A 67 -5.31 6.22 7.73
C LYS A 67 -5.51 7.60 7.08
N ARG A 68 -4.59 8.06 6.25
CA ARG A 68 -4.60 9.40 5.62
C ARG A 68 -4.81 9.36 4.11
N THR A 69 -5.25 8.24 3.58
CA THR A 69 -5.42 8.07 2.14
C THR A 69 -6.33 9.13 1.54
N SER A 70 -7.45 9.48 2.19
CA SER A 70 -8.35 10.52 1.70
C SER A 70 -7.75 11.94 1.70
N ASP A 71 -6.71 12.19 2.49
CA ASP A 71 -6.00 13.47 2.46
C ASP A 71 -5.04 13.57 1.26
N ILE A 72 -4.68 12.44 0.66
CA ILE A 72 -3.72 12.34 -0.45
C ILE A 72 -4.45 12.16 -1.78
N ILE A 73 -5.45 11.30 -1.81
CA ILE A 73 -6.21 10.93 -3.02
C ILE A 73 -7.55 11.67 -3.00
N PRO A 74 -7.75 12.68 -3.87
CA PRO A 74 -8.86 13.64 -3.72
C PRO A 74 -10.26 13.04 -3.71
N MET A 75 -10.50 11.99 -4.50
CA MET A 75 -11.84 11.40 -4.64
C MET A 75 -12.08 10.20 -3.72
N CYS A 76 -11.13 9.86 -2.83
CA CYS A 76 -11.33 8.82 -1.84
C CYS A 76 -12.20 9.31 -0.68
N HIS A 77 -13.09 8.45 -0.22
CA HIS A 77 -13.87 8.70 0.99
C HIS A 77 -12.99 8.53 2.23
N PRO A 78 -13.14 9.37 3.26
CA PRO A 78 -12.53 9.10 4.56
C PRO A 78 -13.18 7.86 5.17
N LEU A 79 -12.38 6.90 5.60
CA LEU A 79 -12.83 5.62 6.12
C LEU A 79 -12.33 5.36 7.53
N LEU A 80 -13.16 4.70 8.34
CA LEU A 80 -12.75 4.11 9.60
C LEU A 80 -12.17 2.71 9.33
N LEU A 81 -10.87 2.56 9.48
CA LEU A 81 -10.20 1.28 9.29
C LEU A 81 -10.32 0.42 10.55
N LYS A 82 -10.57 -0.88 10.36
CA LYS A 82 -10.64 -1.87 11.45
C LYS A 82 -9.30 -2.56 11.69
N GLY A 83 -8.45 -2.61 10.69
CA GLY A 83 -7.12 -3.19 10.80
C GLY A 83 -6.25 -2.82 9.62
N VAL A 84 -4.96 -2.65 9.89
CA VAL A 84 -3.89 -2.49 8.89
C VAL A 84 -2.73 -3.34 9.37
N ASP A 85 -2.28 -4.24 8.52
CA ASP A 85 -1.10 -5.06 8.77
C ASP A 85 -0.11 -4.91 7.62
N VAL A 86 1.15 -4.73 7.96
CA VAL A 86 2.26 -4.60 6.99
C VAL A 86 3.25 -5.70 7.28
N SER A 87 3.53 -6.53 6.30
CA SER A 87 4.51 -7.58 6.39
C SER A 87 5.61 -7.43 5.35
N PHE A 88 6.77 -7.99 5.67
CA PHE A 88 7.96 -7.93 4.85
C PHE A 88 8.52 -9.32 4.62
N ASP A 89 9.07 -9.53 3.44
CA ASP A 89 9.84 -10.71 3.10
C ASP A 89 10.99 -10.35 2.16
N TRP A 90 11.98 -11.21 2.03
CA TRP A 90 13.13 -11.01 1.15
C TRP A 90 13.13 -12.01 0.01
N LYS A 91 13.25 -11.50 -1.20
CA LYS A 91 13.60 -12.30 -2.37
C LYS A 91 15.05 -12.04 -2.75
N GLN A 92 15.86 -13.06 -2.66
CA GLN A 92 17.30 -12.98 -2.89
C GLN A 92 17.71 -13.86 -4.08
N SER A 93 18.66 -13.36 -4.86
CA SER A 93 19.42 -14.10 -5.85
C SER A 93 20.90 -13.74 -5.70
N GLU A 94 21.77 -14.32 -6.52
CA GLU A 94 23.22 -14.04 -6.45
C GLU A 94 23.56 -12.54 -6.60
N GLU A 95 22.73 -11.79 -7.35
CA GLU A 95 22.99 -10.40 -7.68
C GLU A 95 21.91 -9.42 -7.22
N GLN A 96 20.80 -9.91 -6.69
CA GLN A 96 19.66 -9.04 -6.37
C GLN A 96 19.07 -9.31 -4.99
N TYR A 97 18.82 -8.22 -4.27
CA TYR A 97 18.16 -8.21 -2.96
C TYR A 97 16.90 -7.35 -3.07
N ARG A 98 15.75 -8.00 -3.04
CA ARG A 98 14.44 -7.32 -3.15
C ARG A 98 13.67 -7.51 -1.86
N LEU A 99 13.34 -6.41 -1.22
CA LEU A 99 12.40 -6.39 -0.11
C LEU A 99 10.98 -6.42 -0.68
N LEU A 100 10.22 -7.43 -0.33
CA LEU A 100 8.80 -7.57 -0.65
C LEU A 100 7.98 -6.96 0.48
N ILE A 101 6.97 -6.19 0.11
CA ILE A 101 6.07 -5.51 1.03
C ILE A 101 4.65 -5.97 0.71
N GLU A 102 3.93 -6.43 1.72
CA GLU A 102 2.52 -6.75 1.62
C GLU A 102 1.74 -5.98 2.67
N VAL A 103 0.65 -5.34 2.27
CA VAL A 103 -0.23 -4.60 3.17
C VAL A 103 -1.64 -5.15 3.07
N LYS A 104 -2.20 -5.54 4.20
CA LYS A 104 -3.59 -5.96 4.34
C LYS A 104 -4.37 -4.91 5.12
N VAL A 105 -5.45 -4.43 4.52
CA VAL A 105 -6.36 -3.47 5.15
C VAL A 105 -7.75 -4.06 5.27
N LYS A 106 -8.41 -3.80 6.40
CA LYS A 106 -9.78 -4.23 6.68
C LYS A 106 -10.61 -3.04 7.13
N THR A 107 -11.82 -2.96 6.61
CA THR A 107 -12.86 -2.04 7.08
C THR A 107 -14.21 -2.74 7.14
N GLU A 108 -15.15 -2.10 7.78
CA GLU A 108 -16.58 -2.37 7.67
C GLU A 108 -17.24 -1.08 7.21
N GLY A 109 -17.74 -1.06 5.98
CA GLY A 109 -18.21 0.18 5.37
C GLY A 109 -18.86 -0.01 4.00
N SER A 110 -19.18 1.10 3.38
CA SER A 110 -19.90 1.17 2.11
C SER A 110 -19.00 1.27 0.88
N THR A 111 -17.70 1.36 1.06
CA THR A 111 -16.71 1.36 -0.03
C THR A 111 -15.52 0.47 0.30
N GLY A 112 -14.77 0.07 -0.71
CA GLY A 112 -13.58 -0.76 -0.56
C GLY A 112 -12.38 0.00 0.01
N VAL A 113 -11.34 -0.74 0.34
CA VAL A 113 -10.09 -0.23 0.94
C VAL A 113 -8.87 -0.49 0.06
N GLU A 114 -9.07 -0.62 -1.23
CA GLU A 114 -8.00 -0.84 -2.21
C GLU A 114 -6.99 0.32 -2.19
N MET A 115 -7.49 1.56 -2.17
CA MET A 115 -6.64 2.74 -2.18
C MET A 115 -5.84 2.89 -0.88
N GLU A 116 -6.43 2.55 0.26
CA GLU A 116 -5.74 2.53 1.54
C GLU A 116 -4.59 1.51 1.53
N ALA A 117 -4.82 0.32 0.99
CA ALA A 117 -3.79 -0.71 0.87
C ALA A 117 -2.67 -0.30 -0.10
N LEU A 118 -3.01 0.23 -1.27
CA LEU A 118 -2.05 0.70 -2.28
C LEU A 118 -1.23 1.89 -1.78
N THR A 119 -1.87 2.85 -1.14
CA THR A 119 -1.19 4.02 -0.56
C THR A 119 -0.23 3.60 0.56
N ALA A 120 -0.66 2.68 1.42
CA ALA A 120 0.19 2.14 2.48
C ALA A 120 1.41 1.39 1.93
N ALA A 121 1.23 0.53 0.93
CA ALA A 121 2.34 -0.21 0.30
C ALA A 121 3.35 0.76 -0.34
N SER A 122 2.87 1.80 -1.01
CA SER A 122 3.70 2.84 -1.62
C SER A 122 4.49 3.64 -0.59
N ALA A 123 3.83 4.09 0.48
CA ALA A 123 4.47 4.85 1.56
C ALA A 123 5.49 4.01 2.32
N THR A 124 5.23 2.71 2.50
CA THR A 124 6.18 1.79 3.11
C THR A 124 7.46 1.69 2.29
N ALA A 125 7.37 1.48 0.97
CA ALA A 125 8.52 1.43 0.08
C ALA A 125 9.29 2.76 0.05
N LEU A 126 8.59 3.89 -0.01
CA LEU A 126 9.20 5.23 0.06
C LEU A 126 9.95 5.47 1.37
N THR A 127 9.42 4.98 2.46
CA THR A 127 10.07 5.13 3.78
C THR A 127 11.34 4.30 3.88
N VAL A 128 11.36 3.08 3.34
CA VAL A 128 12.58 2.29 3.22
C VAL A 128 13.63 3.04 2.40
N TYR A 129 13.22 3.61 1.26
CA TYR A 129 14.11 4.43 0.44
C TYR A 129 14.68 5.60 1.22
N ASP A 130 13.86 6.38 1.89
CA ASP A 130 14.29 7.55 2.66
C ASP A 130 15.27 7.18 3.77
N MET A 131 15.00 6.09 4.48
CA MET A 131 15.85 5.61 5.57
C MET A 131 17.20 5.08 5.09
N CYS A 132 17.30 4.60 3.86
CA CYS A 132 18.49 3.92 3.31
C CYS A 132 19.26 4.77 2.29
N LYS A 133 18.72 5.88 1.80
CA LYS A 133 19.31 6.68 0.71
C LYS A 133 20.70 7.26 1.01
N ALA A 134 21.10 7.35 2.26
CA ALA A 134 22.46 7.77 2.63
C ALA A 134 23.50 6.70 2.27
N VAL A 135 23.12 5.42 2.20
CA VAL A 135 23.96 4.30 1.80
C VAL A 135 24.01 4.18 0.27
N ASP A 136 22.85 4.18 -0.37
CA ASP A 136 22.72 4.11 -1.82
C ASP A 136 21.45 4.82 -2.28
N LYS A 137 21.58 5.72 -3.26
CA LYS A 137 20.44 6.43 -3.89
C LYS A 137 19.88 5.66 -5.09
N GLY A 138 20.56 4.62 -5.54
CA GLY A 138 20.21 3.85 -6.72
C GLY A 138 19.15 2.76 -6.48
N MET A 139 18.56 2.69 -5.28
CA MET A 139 17.46 1.76 -5.00
C MET A 139 16.29 2.00 -5.96
N ILE A 140 15.61 0.92 -6.34
CA ILE A 140 14.48 0.97 -7.26
C ILE A 140 13.24 0.47 -6.54
N ILE A 141 12.25 1.36 -6.37
CA ILE A 141 10.92 0.97 -5.95
C ILE A 141 10.27 0.27 -7.12
N GLY A 142 9.83 -0.95 -6.89
CA GLY A 142 9.25 -1.81 -7.92
C GLY A 142 7.75 -1.55 -8.11
N GLU A 143 7.10 -2.50 -8.74
CA GLU A 143 5.67 -2.45 -9.01
C GLU A 143 4.87 -2.39 -7.70
N THR A 144 3.84 -1.54 -7.69
CA THR A 144 2.83 -1.52 -6.64
C THR A 144 1.49 -1.91 -7.26
N TYR A 145 0.83 -2.91 -6.69
CA TYR A 145 -0.39 -3.47 -7.26
C TYR A 145 -1.33 -4.03 -6.20
N LEU A 146 -2.61 -4.07 -6.56
CA LEU A 146 -3.63 -4.78 -5.80
C LEU A 146 -3.48 -6.28 -6.07
N LEU A 147 -3.29 -7.05 -5.00
CA LEU A 147 -3.22 -8.52 -5.06
C LEU A 147 -4.60 -9.15 -4.93
N GLU A 148 -5.36 -8.70 -3.95
CA GLU A 148 -6.66 -9.25 -3.61
C GLU A 148 -7.56 -8.17 -3.01
N LYS A 149 -8.84 -8.30 -3.26
CA LYS A 149 -9.88 -7.61 -2.49
C LYS A 149 -11.07 -8.50 -2.27
N THR A 150 -11.72 -8.36 -1.14
CA THR A 150 -12.96 -9.08 -0.81
C THR A 150 -14.05 -8.14 -0.36
N GLY A 151 -15.30 -8.57 -0.54
CA GLY A 151 -16.48 -7.84 -0.15
C GLY A 151 -16.96 -6.81 -1.16
N GLY A 152 -18.18 -6.34 -0.94
CA GLY A 152 -18.83 -5.33 -1.77
C GLY A 152 -19.63 -5.88 -2.95
N LYS A 153 -20.32 -4.96 -3.63
CA LYS A 153 -21.28 -5.27 -4.71
C LYS A 153 -20.64 -5.95 -5.94
N ASN A 154 -19.36 -5.60 -6.22
CA ASN A 154 -18.67 -6.08 -7.42
C ASN A 154 -17.93 -7.42 -7.21
N GLY A 155 -18.12 -8.05 -6.05
CA GLY A 155 -17.49 -9.34 -5.72
C GLY A 155 -16.01 -9.26 -5.41
N ASP A 156 -15.41 -10.42 -5.29
CA ASP A 156 -14.00 -10.56 -4.94
C ASP A 156 -13.10 -10.45 -6.18
N TYR A 157 -11.89 -9.97 -5.97
CA TYR A 157 -10.85 -9.91 -6.99
C TYR A 157 -9.60 -10.58 -6.45
N ILE A 158 -9.01 -11.44 -7.26
CA ILE A 158 -7.70 -12.04 -7.02
C ILE A 158 -6.88 -11.87 -8.30
N ARG A 159 -5.69 -11.29 -8.15
CA ARG A 159 -4.76 -11.14 -9.27
C ARG A 159 -4.22 -12.50 -9.67
N ASN A 160 -4.42 -12.87 -10.91
CA ASN A 160 -3.74 -14.01 -11.51
C ASN A 160 -2.28 -13.66 -11.76
N SER A 161 -1.38 -14.49 -11.29
CA SER A 161 0.07 -14.37 -11.50
C SER A 161 0.46 -14.57 -12.95
#